data_2b3bb5453605b88c60a7d20248b3ea31
#
_entry.id   2b3bb5453605b88c60a7d20248b3ea31
#
_cell.length_a   1.000
_cell.length_b   1.000
_cell.length_c   1.000
_cell.angle_alpha   90.00
_cell.angle_beta   90.00
_cell.angle_gamma   90.00
#
_symmetry.space_group_name_H-M   'P 1'
#
loop_
_entity.id
_entity.type
_entity.pdbx_description
1 polymer ?
#
loop_
_entity_poly.entity_id
_entity_poly.type
_entity_poly.pdbx_seq_one_letter_code
_entity_poly.pdbx_strand_id
1 'polypeptide(L)'
;MPRIVNSVTELIGDTPLVRLNRIVPEDSAEIYVKLEYQNPGSSVKDRIAISMIEVAEQEGILKPGDTIVEPTSGNTGIGLAMVAAAKGYKAILVMPETMSIERRNLLRAYGAELVLTPGAEGMNGAVRKAEELAQENPTYFIPQQFKNQANVKIHRETTGPEIVEAIQSLDGKLDAFIAGIGTGGTISGAGEVLKENFPGIQIAAVEPASSPLLSGGKPGPHKIQGIGANFVPDILNREIYDRIITVENEDAFEIARRVAKEEGILVGISSGAAIYAALQLAKELGAGKRIVAVVPSNGERYLSTPLFNFED
;
A
#
# COMPACT_ATOMS: atom_id res chain seq x y z
N MET A 1 2.11 25.39 4.86
CA MET A 1 2.25 26.59 4.01
C MET A 1 2.19 26.16 2.54
N PRO A 2 1.71 26.99 1.61
CA PRO A 2 1.83 26.68 0.18
C PRO A 2 3.29 26.44 -0.15
N ARG A 3 3.59 25.35 -0.87
CA ARG A 3 4.97 25.02 -1.28
C ARG A 3 5.07 24.93 -2.80
N ILE A 4 6.20 25.35 -3.33
CA ILE A 4 6.56 25.18 -4.73
C ILE A 4 7.56 24.04 -4.78
N VAL A 5 7.35 23.08 -5.68
CA VAL A 5 8.23 21.93 -5.89
C VAL A 5 8.68 21.90 -7.35
N ASN A 6 9.82 21.25 -7.62
CA ASN A 6 10.40 21.16 -8.97
C ASN A 6 9.90 19.93 -9.73
N SER A 7 9.43 18.91 -9.01
CA SER A 7 8.94 17.66 -9.57
C SER A 7 7.75 17.14 -8.76
N VAL A 8 6.85 16.42 -9.43
CA VAL A 8 5.76 15.70 -8.75
C VAL A 8 6.26 14.68 -7.73
N THR A 9 7.47 14.15 -7.91
CA THR A 9 8.08 13.20 -6.98
C THR A 9 8.37 13.80 -5.60
N GLU A 10 8.58 15.11 -5.51
CA GLU A 10 8.76 15.83 -4.24
C GLU A 10 7.46 16.00 -3.43
N LEU A 11 6.32 15.64 -4.02
CA LEU A 11 5.02 15.61 -3.34
C LEU A 11 4.71 14.26 -2.68
N ILE A 12 5.58 13.26 -2.88
CA ILE A 12 5.41 11.94 -2.28
C ILE A 12 5.75 12.02 -0.79
N GLY A 13 4.87 11.51 0.05
CA GLY A 13 5.01 11.57 1.50
C GLY A 13 4.26 12.74 2.13
N ASP A 14 4.59 13.06 3.37
CA ASP A 14 3.92 14.09 4.20
C ASP A 14 2.38 13.93 4.21
N THR A 15 1.91 12.69 4.17
CA THR A 15 0.48 12.40 4.13
C THR A 15 -0.18 12.64 5.50
N PRO A 16 -1.41 13.17 5.54
CA PRO A 16 -2.04 13.53 6.80
C PRO A 16 -2.55 12.32 7.59
N LEU A 17 -2.67 12.52 8.90
CA LEU A 17 -3.49 11.71 9.79
C LEU A 17 -4.84 12.39 10.01
N VAL A 18 -5.93 11.64 9.84
CA VAL A 18 -7.30 12.12 10.07
C VAL A 18 -7.96 11.27 11.14
N ARG A 19 -8.52 11.91 12.16
CA ARG A 19 -9.31 11.22 13.19
C ARG A 19 -10.66 10.79 12.62
N LEU A 20 -11.01 9.53 12.83
CA LEU A 20 -12.37 9.04 12.60
C LEU A 20 -13.25 9.40 13.80
N ASN A 21 -14.47 9.84 13.56
CA ASN A 21 -15.35 10.36 14.60
C ASN A 21 -16.70 9.63 14.66
N ARG A 22 -17.39 9.47 13.53
CA ARG A 22 -18.77 8.99 13.48
C ARG A 22 -18.89 7.47 13.42
N ILE A 23 -17.91 6.82 12.78
CA ILE A 23 -17.87 5.36 12.64
C ILE A 23 -17.31 4.67 13.88
N VAL A 24 -16.56 5.40 14.71
CA VAL A 24 -15.92 4.87 15.93
C VAL A 24 -16.94 4.82 17.06
N PRO A 25 -17.17 3.66 17.70
CA PRO A 25 -18.10 3.56 18.83
C PRO A 25 -17.67 4.41 20.03
N GLU A 26 -18.63 4.89 20.81
CA GLU A 26 -18.38 5.51 22.11
C GLU A 26 -17.64 4.52 23.02
N ASP A 27 -16.84 5.02 23.95
CA ASP A 27 -16.00 4.24 24.87
C ASP A 27 -14.91 3.35 24.23
N SER A 28 -14.60 3.59 22.93
CA SER A 28 -13.52 2.93 22.21
C SER A 28 -12.25 3.79 22.17
N ALA A 29 -11.13 3.20 21.74
CA ALA A 29 -9.92 3.94 21.45
C ALA A 29 -10.12 4.93 20.30
N GLU A 30 -9.38 6.04 20.31
CA GLU A 30 -9.33 6.96 19.18
C GLU A 30 -8.65 6.29 17.97
N ILE A 31 -9.22 6.47 16.79
CA ILE A 31 -8.64 5.95 15.54
C ILE A 31 -8.25 7.11 14.64
N TYR A 32 -6.98 7.15 14.26
CA TYR A 32 -6.45 8.02 13.23
C TYR A 32 -6.09 7.20 11.99
N VAL A 33 -6.46 7.68 10.83
CA VAL A 33 -6.14 7.04 9.55
C VAL A 33 -5.07 7.84 8.81
N LYS A 34 -3.99 7.16 8.42
CA LYS A 34 -2.91 7.71 7.60
C LYS A 34 -3.31 7.64 6.14
N LEU A 35 -3.67 8.79 5.54
CA LEU A 35 -4.26 8.86 4.21
C LEU A 35 -3.20 8.78 3.10
N GLU A 36 -2.68 7.59 2.83
CA GLU A 36 -1.65 7.37 1.81
C GLU A 36 -2.12 7.63 0.38
N TYR A 37 -3.42 7.74 0.15
CA TYR A 37 -3.94 8.16 -1.14
C TYR A 37 -3.74 9.67 -1.42
N GLN A 38 -3.28 10.44 -0.47
CA GLN A 38 -2.89 11.84 -0.68
C GLN A 38 -1.53 11.95 -1.41
N ASN A 39 -0.79 10.88 -1.57
CA ASN A 39 0.32 10.85 -2.51
C ASN A 39 -0.16 11.15 -3.94
N PRO A 40 0.67 11.76 -4.81
CA PRO A 40 0.26 12.25 -6.13
C PRO A 40 -0.30 11.17 -7.07
N GLY A 41 0.18 9.93 -6.98
CA GLY A 41 -0.38 8.77 -7.70
C GLY A 41 -1.52 8.07 -6.95
N SER A 42 -2.03 8.69 -5.87
CA SER A 42 -3.18 8.28 -5.07
C SER A 42 -3.03 6.91 -4.37
N SER A 43 -1.81 6.54 -3.97
CA SER A 43 -1.60 5.38 -3.11
C SER A 43 -0.26 5.39 -2.37
N VAL A 44 -0.15 4.53 -1.35
CA VAL A 44 1.09 4.23 -0.61
C VAL A 44 2.24 3.78 -1.52
N LYS A 45 1.93 3.25 -2.70
CA LYS A 45 2.93 2.67 -3.61
C LYS A 45 3.80 3.73 -4.31
N ASP A 46 3.40 4.99 -4.28
CA ASP A 46 4.23 6.07 -4.78
C ASP A 46 5.56 6.14 -4.00
N ARG A 47 5.50 5.91 -2.67
CA ARG A 47 6.70 5.88 -1.82
C ARG A 47 7.69 4.82 -2.25
N ILE A 48 7.24 3.59 -2.45
CA ILE A 48 8.14 2.51 -2.85
C ILE A 48 8.63 2.68 -4.30
N ALA A 49 7.82 3.25 -5.18
CA ALA A 49 8.19 3.51 -6.55
C ALA A 49 9.38 4.47 -6.63
N ILE A 50 9.30 5.62 -5.95
CA ILE A 50 10.41 6.57 -5.94
C ILE A 50 11.65 5.98 -5.25
N SER A 51 11.49 5.30 -4.12
CA SER A 51 12.60 4.73 -3.36
C SER A 51 13.37 3.66 -4.14
N MET A 52 12.66 2.71 -4.76
CA MET A 52 13.32 1.65 -5.54
C MET A 52 14.09 2.21 -6.75
N ILE A 53 13.55 3.26 -7.38
CA ILE A 53 14.21 3.93 -8.50
C ILE A 53 15.43 4.71 -8.01
N GLU A 54 15.33 5.54 -6.99
CA GLU A 54 16.43 6.37 -6.49
C GLU A 54 17.55 5.56 -5.88
N VAL A 55 17.26 4.49 -5.17
CA VAL A 55 18.29 3.56 -4.67
C VAL A 55 19.04 2.91 -5.84
N ALA A 56 18.33 2.45 -6.88
CA ALA A 56 18.96 1.87 -8.06
C ALA A 56 19.83 2.88 -8.83
N GLU A 57 19.43 4.15 -8.88
CA GLU A 57 20.25 5.24 -9.44
C GLU A 57 21.51 5.46 -8.61
N GLN A 58 21.39 5.55 -7.29
CA GLN A 58 22.51 5.75 -6.37
C GLN A 58 23.52 4.61 -6.42
N GLU A 59 23.07 3.39 -6.60
CA GLU A 59 23.91 2.19 -6.74
C GLU A 59 24.47 2.02 -8.15
N GLY A 60 24.08 2.86 -9.11
CA GLY A 60 24.51 2.79 -10.51
C GLY A 60 23.93 1.60 -11.29
N ILE A 61 22.88 0.96 -10.74
CA ILE A 61 22.16 -0.14 -11.37
C ILE A 61 21.22 0.42 -12.45
N LEU A 62 20.51 1.51 -12.17
CA LEU A 62 19.64 2.21 -13.11
C LEU A 62 20.32 3.49 -13.60
N LYS A 63 20.41 3.65 -14.92
CA LYS A 63 21.09 4.78 -15.58
C LYS A 63 20.13 5.53 -16.48
N PRO A 64 20.39 6.81 -16.78
CA PRO A 64 19.62 7.56 -17.76
C PRO A 64 19.52 6.82 -19.10
N GLY A 65 18.29 6.64 -19.59
CA GLY A 65 17.99 5.90 -20.82
C GLY A 65 17.64 4.44 -20.64
N ASP A 66 17.86 3.87 -19.45
CA ASP A 66 17.41 2.51 -19.12
C ASP A 66 15.89 2.42 -19.06
N THR A 67 15.39 1.20 -19.04
CA THR A 67 13.97 0.90 -19.00
C THR A 67 13.59 0.18 -17.70
N ILE A 68 12.56 0.66 -17.02
CA ILE A 68 11.99 0.02 -15.83
C ILE A 68 10.96 -1.01 -16.28
N VAL A 69 11.09 -2.25 -15.81
CA VAL A 69 10.14 -3.34 -16.10
C VAL A 69 9.62 -3.90 -14.78
N GLU A 70 8.31 -3.97 -14.61
CA GLU A 70 7.74 -4.59 -13.38
C GLU A 70 6.51 -5.43 -13.72
N PRO A 71 6.45 -6.67 -13.20
CA PRO A 71 5.24 -7.48 -13.28
C PRO A 71 4.25 -7.00 -12.21
N THR A 72 3.32 -6.16 -12.60
CA THR A 72 2.35 -5.58 -11.65
C THR A 72 1.08 -5.12 -12.36
N SER A 73 -0.04 -5.38 -11.73
CA SER A 73 -1.36 -4.93 -12.17
C SER A 73 -2.00 -3.91 -11.22
N GLY A 74 -1.27 -3.52 -10.17
CA GLY A 74 -1.80 -2.72 -9.07
C GLY A 74 -1.22 -1.31 -8.97
N ASN A 75 -1.34 -0.75 -7.78
CA ASN A 75 -0.90 0.62 -7.47
C ASN A 75 0.61 0.81 -7.65
N THR A 76 1.42 -0.24 -7.51
CA THR A 76 2.87 -0.18 -7.76
C THR A 76 3.15 0.20 -9.22
N GLY A 77 2.43 -0.38 -10.18
CA GLY A 77 2.57 0.00 -11.59
C GLY A 77 2.25 1.46 -11.84
N ILE A 78 1.24 2.00 -11.17
CA ILE A 78 0.87 3.42 -11.28
C ILE A 78 1.99 4.31 -10.71
N GLY A 79 2.48 3.99 -9.52
CA GLY A 79 3.59 4.73 -8.91
C GLY A 79 4.86 4.68 -9.78
N LEU A 80 5.22 3.51 -10.30
CA LEU A 80 6.38 3.35 -11.19
C LEU A 80 6.20 4.13 -12.50
N ALA A 81 5.03 4.07 -13.13
CA ALA A 81 4.76 4.81 -14.36
C ALA A 81 4.83 6.33 -14.14
N MET A 82 4.27 6.84 -13.04
CA MET A 82 4.33 8.25 -12.67
C MET A 82 5.78 8.70 -12.42
N VAL A 83 6.53 7.96 -11.62
CA VAL A 83 7.94 8.31 -11.30
C VAL A 83 8.81 8.19 -12.54
N ALA A 84 8.63 7.15 -13.36
CA ALA A 84 9.34 7.00 -14.62
C ALA A 84 9.10 8.19 -15.56
N ALA A 85 7.84 8.60 -15.72
CA ALA A 85 7.49 9.79 -16.51
C ALA A 85 8.17 11.06 -15.99
N ALA A 86 8.14 11.27 -14.65
CA ALA A 86 8.74 12.45 -14.03
C ALA A 86 10.28 12.50 -14.14
N LYS A 87 10.94 11.33 -14.13
CA LYS A 87 12.40 11.19 -14.17
C LYS A 87 12.94 10.92 -15.58
N GLY A 88 12.07 10.78 -16.60
CA GLY A 88 12.46 10.57 -18.00
C GLY A 88 12.87 9.12 -18.34
N TYR A 89 12.44 8.14 -17.55
CA TYR A 89 12.63 6.72 -17.86
C TYR A 89 11.48 6.17 -18.72
N LYS A 90 11.78 5.15 -19.49
CA LYS A 90 10.76 4.28 -20.07
C LYS A 90 10.26 3.29 -19.02
N ALA A 91 8.98 2.96 -19.05
CA ALA A 91 8.39 1.96 -18.18
C ALA A 91 7.62 0.92 -19.01
N ILE A 92 7.90 -0.35 -18.76
CA ILE A 92 7.17 -1.50 -19.31
C ILE A 92 6.51 -2.20 -18.14
N LEU A 93 5.17 -2.28 -18.14
CA LEU A 93 4.41 -2.94 -17.10
C LEU A 93 3.79 -4.21 -17.66
N VAL A 94 4.12 -5.33 -17.04
CA VAL A 94 3.68 -6.65 -17.49
C VAL A 94 2.52 -7.10 -16.61
N MET A 95 1.39 -7.48 -17.25
CA MET A 95 0.17 -7.85 -16.51
C MET A 95 -0.71 -8.80 -17.32
N PRO A 96 -1.58 -9.56 -16.63
CA PRO A 96 -2.58 -10.38 -17.32
C PRO A 96 -3.56 -9.52 -18.13
N GLU A 97 -4.00 -10.01 -19.26
CA GLU A 97 -4.99 -9.36 -20.15
C GLU A 97 -6.37 -9.18 -19.49
N THR A 98 -6.62 -9.83 -18.37
CA THR A 98 -7.85 -9.72 -17.58
C THR A 98 -7.95 -8.43 -16.77
N MET A 99 -6.88 -7.62 -16.73
CA MET A 99 -6.91 -6.33 -16.03
C MET A 99 -7.85 -5.33 -16.68
N SER A 100 -8.55 -4.53 -15.86
CA SER A 100 -9.56 -3.60 -16.34
C SER A 100 -9.00 -2.58 -17.33
N ILE A 101 -9.84 -2.15 -18.27
CA ILE A 101 -9.45 -1.19 -19.30
C ILE A 101 -9.08 0.17 -18.69
N GLU A 102 -9.76 0.60 -17.62
CA GLU A 102 -9.49 1.85 -16.92
C GLU A 102 -8.07 1.84 -16.35
N ARG A 103 -7.66 0.73 -15.75
CA ARG A 103 -6.31 0.56 -15.21
C ARG A 103 -5.25 0.62 -16.29
N ARG A 104 -5.49 -0.08 -17.41
CA ARG A 104 -4.58 -0.04 -18.57
C ARG A 104 -4.48 1.37 -19.16
N ASN A 105 -5.59 2.08 -19.26
CA ASN A 105 -5.62 3.45 -19.78
C ASN A 105 -4.89 4.42 -18.85
N LEU A 106 -5.02 4.27 -17.53
CA LEU A 106 -4.29 5.10 -16.57
C LEU A 106 -2.77 4.93 -16.72
N LEU A 107 -2.29 3.71 -16.86
CA LEU A 107 -0.86 3.43 -17.06
C LEU A 107 -0.34 4.01 -18.38
N ARG A 108 -1.11 3.85 -19.47
CA ARG A 108 -0.77 4.46 -20.77
C ARG A 108 -0.79 5.98 -20.73
N ALA A 109 -1.65 6.58 -19.93
CA ALA A 109 -1.70 8.05 -19.76
C ALA A 109 -0.39 8.59 -19.15
N TYR A 110 0.31 7.81 -18.33
CA TYR A 110 1.67 8.12 -17.86
C TYR A 110 2.77 7.76 -18.87
N GLY A 111 2.41 7.25 -20.06
CA GLY A 111 3.38 6.87 -21.11
C GLY A 111 3.98 5.47 -20.93
N ALA A 112 3.47 4.64 -20.02
CA ALA A 112 3.97 3.29 -19.86
C ALA A 112 3.54 2.38 -21.02
N GLU A 113 4.46 1.53 -21.47
CA GLU A 113 4.19 0.42 -22.36
C GLU A 113 3.58 -0.75 -21.56
N LEU A 114 2.57 -1.40 -22.11
CA LEU A 114 1.92 -2.56 -21.48
C LEU A 114 2.21 -3.82 -22.27
N VAL A 115 2.77 -4.81 -21.57
CA VAL A 115 2.91 -6.18 -22.09
C VAL A 115 1.84 -7.03 -21.40
N LEU A 116 0.87 -7.51 -22.22
CA LEU A 116 -0.23 -8.33 -21.72
C LEU A 116 0.13 -9.80 -21.85
N THR A 117 -0.12 -10.57 -20.79
CA THR A 117 0.06 -12.02 -20.76
C THR A 117 -1.29 -12.74 -20.73
N PRO A 118 -1.36 -14.03 -21.12
CA PRO A 118 -2.60 -14.79 -21.07
C PRO A 118 -3.25 -14.78 -19.69
N GLY A 119 -4.55 -14.50 -19.64
CA GLY A 119 -5.29 -14.39 -18.38
C GLY A 119 -5.25 -15.66 -17.53
N ALA A 120 -5.22 -16.84 -18.18
CA ALA A 120 -5.14 -18.14 -17.52
C ALA A 120 -3.85 -18.34 -16.70
N GLU A 121 -2.77 -17.63 -17.03
CA GLU A 121 -1.48 -17.71 -16.31
C GLU A 121 -1.40 -16.78 -15.12
N GLY A 122 -2.35 -15.84 -14.99
CA GLY A 122 -2.39 -14.87 -13.89
C GLY A 122 -1.10 -14.08 -13.73
N MET A 123 -0.79 -13.67 -12.51
CA MET A 123 0.45 -12.93 -12.22
C MET A 123 1.73 -13.74 -12.43
N ASN A 124 1.68 -15.08 -12.33
CA ASN A 124 2.86 -15.91 -12.59
C ASN A 124 3.33 -15.80 -14.04
N GLY A 125 2.39 -15.70 -15.01
CA GLY A 125 2.72 -15.42 -16.40
C GLY A 125 3.37 -14.06 -16.58
N ALA A 126 2.88 -13.04 -15.89
CA ALA A 126 3.45 -11.71 -15.94
C ALA A 126 4.87 -11.66 -15.36
N VAL A 127 5.12 -12.36 -14.25
CA VAL A 127 6.47 -12.46 -13.64
C VAL A 127 7.46 -13.10 -14.60
N ARG A 128 7.12 -14.28 -15.17
CA ARG A 128 7.98 -14.94 -16.14
C ARG A 128 8.29 -14.03 -17.34
N LYS A 129 7.27 -13.36 -17.87
CA LYS A 129 7.47 -12.47 -19.05
C LYS A 129 8.33 -11.26 -18.72
N ALA A 130 8.22 -10.69 -17.54
CA ALA A 130 9.10 -9.59 -17.11
C ALA A 130 10.55 -10.06 -16.96
N GLU A 131 10.77 -11.25 -16.40
CA GLU A 131 12.10 -11.86 -16.28
C GLU A 131 12.73 -12.17 -17.66
N GLU A 132 11.96 -12.71 -18.60
CA GLU A 132 12.40 -12.92 -19.98
C GLU A 132 12.85 -11.60 -20.63
N LEU A 133 12.04 -10.54 -20.55
CA LEU A 133 12.36 -9.23 -21.09
C LEU A 133 13.66 -8.66 -20.50
N ALA A 134 13.88 -8.82 -19.21
CA ALA A 134 15.10 -8.34 -18.57
C ALA A 134 16.34 -9.19 -18.93
N GLN A 135 16.17 -10.50 -19.14
CA GLN A 135 17.28 -11.36 -19.60
C GLN A 135 17.72 -11.02 -21.04
N GLU A 136 16.76 -10.68 -21.89
CA GLU A 136 17.02 -10.30 -23.28
C GLU A 136 17.62 -8.88 -23.43
N ASN A 137 17.42 -8.01 -22.42
CA ASN A 137 17.78 -6.59 -22.47
C ASN A 137 18.55 -6.17 -21.21
N PRO A 138 19.88 -6.09 -21.26
CA PRO A 138 20.73 -5.77 -20.09
C PRO A 138 20.49 -4.37 -19.47
N THR A 139 19.80 -3.47 -20.18
CA THR A 139 19.42 -2.13 -19.71
C THR A 139 18.04 -2.09 -19.06
N TYR A 140 17.40 -3.24 -18.89
CA TYR A 140 16.11 -3.34 -18.23
C TYR A 140 16.30 -3.62 -16.74
N PHE A 141 15.70 -2.77 -15.91
CA PHE A 141 15.72 -2.86 -14.45
C PHE A 141 14.37 -3.33 -13.92
N ILE A 142 14.38 -4.40 -13.12
CA ILE A 142 13.17 -4.88 -12.42
C ILE A 142 13.27 -4.46 -10.95
N PRO A 143 12.41 -3.55 -10.46
CA PRO A 143 12.39 -3.09 -9.06
C PRO A 143 12.16 -4.19 -8.03
N GLN A 144 11.36 -5.22 -8.33
CA GLN A 144 11.08 -6.38 -7.46
C GLN A 144 10.51 -5.98 -6.09
N GLN A 145 9.34 -5.38 -6.06
CA GLN A 145 8.73 -4.82 -4.85
C GLN A 145 8.66 -5.77 -3.64
N PHE A 146 8.61 -7.07 -3.83
CA PHE A 146 8.51 -8.08 -2.75
C PHE A 146 9.88 -8.50 -2.18
N LYS A 147 10.99 -8.12 -2.82
CA LYS A 147 12.36 -8.49 -2.45
C LYS A 147 13.26 -7.29 -2.18
N ASN A 148 12.91 -6.13 -2.70
CA ASN A 148 13.74 -4.93 -2.66
C ASN A 148 13.63 -4.21 -1.31
N GLN A 149 14.73 -4.13 -0.57
CA GLN A 149 14.81 -3.47 0.73
C GLN A 149 14.58 -1.96 0.68
N ALA A 150 14.69 -1.32 -0.49
CA ALA A 150 14.30 0.07 -0.67
C ALA A 150 12.82 0.33 -0.36
N ASN A 151 11.97 -0.71 -0.50
CA ASN A 151 10.58 -0.67 -0.08
C ASN A 151 10.44 -0.49 1.45
N VAL A 152 11.15 -1.26 2.24
CA VAL A 152 11.15 -1.12 3.72
C VAL A 152 11.81 0.19 4.13
N LYS A 153 12.93 0.54 3.48
CA LYS A 153 13.71 1.75 3.76
C LYS A 153 12.85 3.02 3.72
N ILE A 154 12.07 3.22 2.67
CA ILE A 154 11.26 4.46 2.55
C ILE A 154 10.22 4.59 3.66
N HIS A 155 9.65 3.50 4.13
CA HIS A 155 8.70 3.53 5.23
C HIS A 155 9.37 3.78 6.58
N ARG A 156 10.61 3.30 6.76
CA ARG A 156 11.44 3.63 7.93
C ARG A 156 11.86 5.09 7.94
N GLU A 157 12.19 5.65 6.77
CA GLU A 157 12.71 7.01 6.66
C GLU A 157 11.62 8.08 6.56
N THR A 158 10.40 7.73 6.18
CA THR A 158 9.32 8.69 5.95
C THR A 158 8.03 8.36 6.70
N THR A 159 7.36 7.26 6.39
CA THR A 159 6.03 6.91 6.95
C THR A 159 6.06 6.81 8.48
N GLY A 160 7.06 6.12 9.03
CA GLY A 160 7.25 6.00 10.47
C GLY A 160 7.47 7.37 11.15
N PRO A 161 8.48 8.14 10.73
CA PRO A 161 8.73 9.48 11.27
C PRO A 161 7.55 10.44 11.16
N GLU A 162 6.83 10.46 10.02
CA GLU A 162 5.62 11.27 9.85
C GLU A 162 4.54 10.93 10.89
N ILE A 163 4.35 9.65 11.21
CA ILE A 163 3.41 9.24 12.25
C ILE A 163 3.90 9.66 13.62
N VAL A 164 5.20 9.49 13.92
CA VAL A 164 5.80 9.91 15.19
C VAL A 164 5.59 11.40 15.41
N GLU A 165 5.94 12.23 14.43
CA GLU A 165 5.80 13.69 14.48
C GLU A 165 4.35 14.11 14.72
N ALA A 166 3.41 13.52 13.96
CA ALA A 166 1.99 13.82 14.09
C ALA A 166 1.44 13.44 15.47
N ILE A 167 1.80 12.28 16.02
CA ILE A 167 1.35 11.85 17.34
C ILE A 167 2.02 12.66 18.45
N GLN A 168 3.29 13.04 18.32
CA GLN A 168 3.98 13.92 19.27
C GLN A 168 3.36 15.32 19.31
N SER A 169 2.79 15.81 18.22
CA SER A 169 2.08 17.09 18.18
C SER A 169 0.77 17.09 18.99
N LEU A 170 0.26 15.93 19.38
CA LEU A 170 -0.88 15.77 20.28
C LEU A 170 -0.39 15.68 21.76
N ASP A 171 -0.21 14.47 22.25
CA ASP A 171 0.27 14.19 23.61
C ASP A 171 1.35 13.10 23.64
N GLY A 172 1.83 12.68 22.48
CA GLY A 172 2.91 11.70 22.32
C GLY A 172 2.55 10.26 22.69
N LYS A 173 1.26 9.90 22.72
CA LYS A 173 0.81 8.54 23.07
C LYS A 173 0.22 7.82 21.86
N LEU A 174 0.73 6.63 21.56
CA LEU A 174 0.22 5.73 20.54
C LEU A 174 0.25 4.30 21.09
N ASP A 175 -0.92 3.65 21.11
CA ASP A 175 -1.09 2.32 21.71
C ASP A 175 -1.08 1.21 20.65
N ALA A 176 -1.49 1.50 19.39
CA ALA A 176 -1.43 0.51 18.34
C ALA A 176 -1.23 1.13 16.94
N PHE A 177 -0.57 0.36 16.07
CA PHE A 177 -0.42 0.64 14.64
C PHE A 177 -0.93 -0.54 13.81
N ILE A 178 -1.70 -0.25 12.77
CA ILE A 178 -2.35 -1.27 11.93
C ILE A 178 -2.01 -1.05 10.47
N ALA A 179 -1.54 -2.09 9.81
CA ALA A 179 -1.30 -2.08 8.36
C ALA A 179 -1.64 -3.43 7.72
N GLY A 180 -2.28 -3.38 6.55
CA GLY A 180 -2.49 -4.55 5.69
C GLY A 180 -1.19 -5.02 5.05
N ILE A 181 -1.00 -6.33 4.95
CA ILE A 181 0.22 -6.91 4.38
C ILE A 181 0.01 -7.26 2.91
N GLY A 182 0.57 -6.40 2.04
CA GLY A 182 0.81 -6.71 0.63
C GLY A 182 2.25 -7.17 0.43
N THR A 183 3.19 -6.22 0.32
CA THR A 183 4.64 -6.50 0.29
C THR A 183 5.26 -6.63 1.67
N GLY A 184 4.59 -6.11 2.70
CA GLY A 184 5.13 -6.06 4.06
C GLY A 184 6.04 -4.87 4.36
N GLY A 185 6.37 -4.04 3.36
CA GLY A 185 7.29 -2.93 3.53
C GLY A 185 6.81 -1.87 4.52
N THR A 186 5.53 -1.49 4.45
CA THR A 186 4.95 -0.47 5.35
C THR A 186 5.02 -0.90 6.81
N ILE A 187 4.54 -2.11 7.12
CA ILE A 187 4.50 -2.58 8.51
C ILE A 187 5.91 -2.82 9.05
N SER A 188 6.83 -3.34 8.22
CA SER A 188 8.22 -3.56 8.61
C SER A 188 8.93 -2.25 8.89
N GLY A 189 8.96 -1.33 7.90
CA GLY A 189 9.72 -0.10 8.02
C GLY A 189 9.13 0.89 9.03
N ALA A 190 7.82 1.20 8.93
CA ALA A 190 7.19 2.10 9.89
C ALA A 190 7.08 1.47 11.29
N GLY A 191 6.78 0.17 11.37
CA GLY A 191 6.66 -0.54 12.65
C GLY A 191 7.93 -0.50 13.49
N GLU A 192 9.12 -0.63 12.88
CA GLU A 192 10.40 -0.49 13.57
C GLU A 192 10.54 0.89 14.23
N VAL A 193 10.31 1.96 13.48
CA VAL A 193 10.38 3.33 14.00
C VAL A 193 9.35 3.56 15.11
N LEU A 194 8.15 3.03 14.96
CA LEU A 194 7.09 3.20 15.95
C LEU A 194 7.38 2.42 17.24
N LYS A 195 7.95 1.21 17.18
CA LYS A 195 8.40 0.48 18.37
C LYS A 195 9.53 1.19 19.12
N GLU A 196 10.42 1.87 18.40
CA GLU A 196 11.49 2.67 19.00
C GLU A 196 10.97 3.90 19.73
N ASN A 197 9.94 4.57 19.20
CA ASN A 197 9.43 5.83 19.71
C ASN A 197 8.26 5.69 20.70
N PHE A 198 7.51 4.58 20.64
CA PHE A 198 6.35 4.31 21.50
C PHE A 198 6.52 2.95 22.21
N PRO A 199 7.26 2.88 23.32
CA PRO A 199 7.44 1.63 24.06
C PRO A 199 6.10 1.00 24.46
N GLY A 200 5.92 -0.28 24.13
CA GLY A 200 4.68 -1.01 24.41
C GLY A 200 3.59 -0.86 23.34
N ILE A 201 3.85 -0.18 22.23
CA ILE A 201 2.93 -0.14 21.09
C ILE A 201 2.65 -1.55 20.56
N GLN A 202 1.40 -1.83 20.26
CA GLN A 202 0.98 -3.06 19.58
C GLN A 202 0.97 -2.86 18.07
N ILE A 203 1.76 -3.64 17.33
CA ILE A 203 1.73 -3.65 15.87
C ILE A 203 0.79 -4.77 15.40
N ALA A 204 -0.26 -4.44 14.67
CA ALA A 204 -1.23 -5.41 14.14
C ALA A 204 -1.15 -5.48 12.61
N ALA A 205 -0.90 -6.69 12.13
CA ALA A 205 -0.94 -7.02 10.71
C ALA A 205 -2.36 -7.38 10.28
N VAL A 206 -2.76 -7.01 9.07
CA VAL A 206 -4.06 -7.39 8.50
C VAL A 206 -3.84 -8.27 7.27
N GLU A 207 -4.54 -9.40 7.24
CA GLU A 207 -4.57 -10.31 6.08
C GLU A 207 -6.01 -10.76 5.76
N PRO A 208 -6.31 -11.20 4.51
CA PRO A 208 -7.63 -11.73 4.17
C PRO A 208 -7.93 -13.05 4.91
N ALA A 209 -9.14 -13.18 5.45
CA ALA A 209 -9.56 -14.39 6.16
C ALA A 209 -9.59 -15.64 5.25
N SER A 210 -9.87 -15.47 3.95
CA SER A 210 -9.82 -16.55 2.96
C SER A 210 -8.41 -16.89 2.46
N SER A 211 -7.39 -16.13 2.87
CA SER A 211 -5.97 -16.39 2.59
C SER A 211 -5.08 -16.08 3.80
N PRO A 212 -5.30 -16.76 4.96
CA PRO A 212 -4.69 -16.42 6.24
C PRO A 212 -3.28 -17.05 6.37
N LEU A 213 -2.40 -16.75 5.42
CA LEU A 213 -1.09 -17.38 5.30
C LEU A 213 -0.16 -17.06 6.48
N LEU A 214 -0.21 -15.82 6.97
CA LEU A 214 0.62 -15.38 8.09
C LEU A 214 0.12 -15.96 9.42
N SER A 215 -1.18 -16.24 9.53
CA SER A 215 -1.80 -16.93 10.66
C SER A 215 -1.63 -18.47 10.62
N GLY A 216 -0.86 -19.00 9.68
CA GLY A 216 -0.57 -20.44 9.54
C GLY A 216 -1.58 -21.23 8.70
N GLY A 217 -2.51 -20.54 8.02
CA GLY A 217 -3.44 -21.15 7.07
C GLY A 217 -2.84 -21.35 5.68
N LYS A 218 -3.71 -21.64 4.72
CA LYS A 218 -3.32 -21.84 3.31
C LYS A 218 -3.66 -20.60 2.47
N PRO A 219 -2.88 -20.32 1.41
CA PRO A 219 -3.24 -19.27 0.46
C PRO A 219 -4.55 -19.63 -0.25
N GLY A 220 -5.37 -18.63 -0.50
CA GLY A 220 -6.66 -18.80 -1.16
C GLY A 220 -7.09 -17.54 -1.93
N PRO A 221 -8.11 -17.67 -2.80
CA PRO A 221 -8.63 -16.52 -3.54
C PRO A 221 -9.39 -15.57 -2.59
N HIS A 222 -9.19 -14.28 -2.77
CA HIS A 222 -9.89 -13.22 -2.03
C HIS A 222 -10.10 -11.98 -2.90
N LYS A 223 -10.97 -11.06 -2.44
CA LYS A 223 -11.32 -9.82 -3.16
C LYS A 223 -10.67 -8.57 -2.56
N ILE A 224 -9.89 -8.67 -1.49
CA ILE A 224 -9.21 -7.52 -0.85
C ILE A 224 -7.95 -7.19 -1.63
N GLN A 225 -8.10 -6.43 -2.72
CA GLN A 225 -6.98 -6.04 -3.57
C GLN A 225 -5.93 -5.22 -2.79
N GLY A 226 -4.66 -5.51 -3.02
CA GLY A 226 -3.53 -4.79 -2.44
C GLY A 226 -2.87 -5.44 -1.23
N ILE A 227 -3.52 -6.44 -0.62
CA ILE A 227 -2.96 -7.29 0.44
C ILE A 227 -3.14 -8.76 0.10
N GLY A 228 -2.55 -9.66 0.88
CA GLY A 228 -2.72 -11.09 0.70
C GLY A 228 -2.10 -11.62 -0.61
N ALA A 229 -0.79 -11.50 -0.78
CA ALA A 229 -0.07 -11.88 -2.00
C ALA A 229 -0.02 -13.39 -2.28
N ASN A 230 -0.62 -14.22 -1.42
CA ASN A 230 -0.60 -15.70 -1.47
C ASN A 230 0.80 -16.33 -1.29
N PHE A 231 1.77 -15.56 -0.87
CA PHE A 231 3.10 -15.99 -0.40
C PHE A 231 3.60 -15.01 0.67
N VAL A 232 4.60 -15.42 1.43
CA VAL A 232 5.25 -14.55 2.41
C VAL A 232 6.32 -13.73 1.69
N PRO A 233 6.22 -12.38 1.67
CA PRO A 233 7.23 -11.54 1.03
C PRO A 233 8.59 -11.63 1.71
N ASP A 234 9.67 -11.62 0.92
CA ASP A 234 11.06 -11.73 1.44
C ASP A 234 11.44 -10.55 2.34
N ILE A 235 10.87 -9.36 2.07
CA ILE A 235 11.14 -8.14 2.85
C ILE A 235 10.31 -8.00 4.11
N LEU A 236 9.35 -8.88 4.36
CA LEU A 236 8.50 -8.82 5.55
C LEU A 236 9.27 -9.23 6.80
N ASN A 237 9.46 -8.29 7.72
CA ASN A 237 9.93 -8.61 9.06
C ASN A 237 8.78 -9.24 9.87
N ARG A 238 8.84 -10.56 10.05
CA ARG A 238 7.78 -11.31 10.76
C ARG A 238 7.80 -11.12 12.27
N GLU A 239 8.87 -10.57 12.82
CA GLU A 239 9.00 -10.27 14.26
C GLU A 239 8.46 -8.88 14.62
N ILE A 240 8.05 -8.09 13.61
CA ILE A 240 7.62 -6.72 13.86
C ILE A 240 6.21 -6.64 14.42
N TYR A 241 5.30 -7.50 13.97
CA TYR A 241 3.91 -7.49 14.41
C TYR A 241 3.69 -8.43 15.59
N ASP A 242 2.90 -7.94 16.54
CA ASP A 242 2.54 -8.65 17.77
C ASP A 242 1.23 -9.44 17.58
N ARG A 243 0.48 -9.12 16.53
CA ARG A 243 -0.85 -9.66 16.28
C ARG A 243 -1.16 -9.69 14.79
N ILE A 244 -1.98 -10.66 14.37
CA ILE A 244 -2.56 -10.73 13.03
C ILE A 244 -4.08 -10.68 13.18
N ILE A 245 -4.74 -9.84 12.36
CA ILE A 245 -6.20 -9.73 12.30
C ILE A 245 -6.61 -10.15 10.88
N THR A 246 -7.40 -11.20 10.80
CA THR A 246 -8.00 -11.65 9.54
C THR A 246 -9.30 -10.90 9.26
N VAL A 247 -9.53 -10.53 8.00
CA VAL A 247 -10.70 -9.75 7.59
C VAL A 247 -11.40 -10.43 6.42
N GLU A 248 -12.72 -10.57 6.50
CA GLU A 248 -13.54 -11.07 5.40
C GLU A 248 -13.69 -10.01 4.29
N ASN A 249 -13.98 -10.47 3.06
CA ASN A 249 -14.17 -9.55 1.94
C ASN A 249 -15.32 -8.57 2.18
N GLU A 250 -16.42 -9.07 2.69
CA GLU A 250 -17.67 -8.33 2.94
C GLU A 250 -17.47 -7.28 4.04
N ASP A 251 -16.73 -7.62 5.10
CA ASP A 251 -16.39 -6.67 6.17
C ASP A 251 -15.54 -5.50 5.64
N ALA A 252 -14.56 -5.82 4.78
CA ALA A 252 -13.74 -4.79 4.14
C ALA A 252 -14.57 -3.87 3.24
N PHE A 253 -15.52 -4.43 2.47
CA PHE A 253 -16.42 -3.66 1.61
C PHE A 253 -17.38 -2.80 2.41
N GLU A 254 -18.02 -3.38 3.44
CA GLU A 254 -18.96 -2.65 4.28
C GLU A 254 -18.29 -1.44 4.94
N ILE A 255 -17.14 -1.67 5.57
CA ILE A 255 -16.44 -0.59 6.27
C ILE A 255 -15.95 0.48 5.29
N ALA A 256 -15.43 0.12 4.11
CA ALA A 256 -15.03 1.12 3.12
C ALA A 256 -16.20 2.00 2.68
N ARG A 257 -17.41 1.41 2.48
CA ARG A 257 -18.62 2.15 2.15
C ARG A 257 -19.10 3.04 3.32
N ARG A 258 -19.04 2.54 4.55
CA ARG A 258 -19.41 3.27 5.74
C ARG A 258 -18.52 4.48 6.00
N VAL A 259 -17.20 4.30 5.85
CA VAL A 259 -16.22 5.40 5.99
C VAL A 259 -16.51 6.51 4.99
N ALA A 260 -16.87 6.17 3.75
CA ALA A 260 -17.27 7.17 2.75
C ALA A 260 -18.54 7.92 3.18
N LYS A 261 -19.56 7.23 3.69
CA LYS A 261 -20.86 7.82 4.07
C LYS A 261 -20.82 8.56 5.42
N GLU A 262 -20.08 8.03 6.38
CA GLU A 262 -20.08 8.53 7.76
C GLU A 262 -18.95 9.55 8.00
N GLU A 263 -17.78 9.39 7.36
CA GLU A 263 -16.61 10.24 7.57
C GLU A 263 -16.28 11.14 6.36
N GLY A 264 -16.90 10.90 5.20
CA GLY A 264 -16.59 11.63 3.96
C GLY A 264 -15.25 11.23 3.33
N ILE A 265 -14.69 10.07 3.70
CA ILE A 265 -13.38 9.60 3.26
C ILE A 265 -13.58 8.42 2.31
N LEU A 266 -13.42 8.64 1.00
CA LEU A 266 -13.57 7.60 -0.02
C LEU A 266 -12.30 6.75 -0.12
N VAL A 267 -12.38 5.52 0.35
CA VAL A 267 -11.23 4.62 0.51
C VAL A 267 -11.36 3.34 -0.32
N GLY A 268 -10.21 2.72 -0.65
CA GLY A 268 -10.15 1.44 -1.34
C GLY A 268 -10.45 0.24 -0.43
N ILE A 269 -10.48 -0.96 -1.04
CA ILE A 269 -10.88 -2.21 -0.36
C ILE A 269 -9.96 -2.55 0.82
N SER A 270 -8.66 -2.55 0.61
CA SER A 270 -7.70 -2.86 1.68
C SER A 270 -7.65 -1.79 2.78
N SER A 271 -8.08 -0.58 2.47
CA SER A 271 -8.29 0.49 3.47
C SER A 271 -9.47 0.15 4.37
N GLY A 272 -10.58 -0.34 3.79
CA GLY A 272 -11.72 -0.84 4.56
C GLY A 272 -11.32 -1.99 5.50
N ALA A 273 -10.47 -2.91 5.02
CA ALA A 273 -9.95 -4.00 5.86
C ALA A 273 -9.10 -3.47 7.03
N ALA A 274 -8.21 -2.50 6.79
CA ALA A 274 -7.40 -1.91 7.85
C ALA A 274 -8.25 -1.15 8.89
N ILE A 275 -9.27 -0.42 8.45
CA ILE A 275 -10.20 0.29 9.35
C ILE A 275 -11.09 -0.69 10.10
N TYR A 276 -11.56 -1.78 9.48
CA TYR A 276 -12.27 -2.84 10.18
C TYR A 276 -11.45 -3.39 11.34
N ALA A 277 -10.20 -3.75 11.08
CA ALA A 277 -9.29 -4.23 12.11
C ALA A 277 -9.06 -3.18 13.22
N ALA A 278 -8.96 -1.90 12.84
CA ALA A 278 -8.84 -0.80 13.80
C ALA A 278 -10.08 -0.66 14.69
N LEU A 279 -11.27 -0.79 14.13
CA LEU A 279 -12.52 -0.75 14.89
C LEU A 279 -12.63 -1.92 15.88
N GLN A 280 -12.20 -3.13 15.49
CA GLN A 280 -12.16 -4.27 16.41
C GLN A 280 -11.19 -4.01 17.57
N LEU A 281 -9.95 -3.60 17.23
CA LEU A 281 -8.93 -3.34 18.25
C LEU A 281 -9.30 -2.14 19.13
N ALA A 282 -9.98 -1.13 18.61
CA ALA A 282 -10.41 0.03 19.37
C ALA A 282 -11.40 -0.32 20.50
N LYS A 283 -12.33 -1.25 20.23
CA LYS A 283 -13.24 -1.80 21.25
C LYS A 283 -12.50 -2.57 22.34
N GLU A 284 -11.48 -3.33 21.96
CA GLU A 284 -10.68 -4.14 22.91
C GLU A 284 -9.84 -3.23 23.81
N LEU A 285 -9.22 -2.20 23.26
CA LEU A 285 -8.34 -1.29 23.99
C LEU A 285 -9.12 -0.32 24.91
N GLY A 286 -10.32 0.09 24.48
CA GLY A 286 -11.18 1.01 25.22
C GLY A 286 -10.76 2.47 25.16
N ALA A 287 -11.52 3.31 25.85
CA ALA A 287 -11.33 4.75 25.89
C ALA A 287 -9.95 5.18 26.44
N GLY A 288 -9.44 6.30 25.96
CA GLY A 288 -8.14 6.85 26.36
C GLY A 288 -6.94 6.20 25.66
N LYS A 289 -7.16 5.28 24.74
CA LYS A 289 -6.17 4.65 23.88
C LYS A 289 -6.21 5.23 22.48
N ARG A 290 -5.14 5.05 21.72
CA ARG A 290 -5.01 5.62 20.37
C ARG A 290 -4.41 4.61 19.40
N ILE A 291 -5.02 4.55 18.22
CA ILE A 291 -4.65 3.68 17.10
C ILE A 291 -4.36 4.52 15.87
N VAL A 292 -3.31 4.16 15.13
CA VAL A 292 -3.09 4.63 13.76
C VAL A 292 -3.28 3.45 12.80
N ALA A 293 -4.14 3.61 11.80
CA ALA A 293 -4.35 2.64 10.73
C ALA A 293 -3.95 3.24 9.37
N VAL A 294 -3.27 2.46 8.54
CA VAL A 294 -2.87 2.90 7.20
C VAL A 294 -4.03 2.73 6.22
N VAL A 295 -4.35 3.81 5.50
CA VAL A 295 -5.32 3.85 4.39
C VAL A 295 -4.53 3.94 3.09
N PRO A 296 -4.24 2.81 2.41
CA PRO A 296 -3.25 2.75 1.35
C PRO A 296 -3.69 3.32 0.01
N SER A 297 -4.99 3.42 -0.28
CA SER A 297 -5.46 3.87 -1.60
C SER A 297 -6.84 4.50 -1.59
N ASN A 298 -7.12 5.33 -2.61
CA ASN A 298 -8.40 5.99 -2.86
C ASN A 298 -9.45 4.99 -3.38
N GLY A 299 -10.72 5.25 -3.07
CA GLY A 299 -11.86 4.44 -3.51
C GLY A 299 -12.21 4.60 -5.00
N GLU A 300 -11.90 5.72 -5.63
CA GLU A 300 -12.20 5.96 -7.06
C GLU A 300 -11.63 4.88 -7.97
N ARG A 301 -10.51 4.27 -7.60
CA ARG A 301 -9.86 3.17 -8.33
C ARG A 301 -10.66 1.88 -8.36
N TYR A 302 -11.68 1.78 -7.53
CA TYR A 302 -12.44 0.55 -7.29
C TYR A 302 -13.92 0.70 -7.65
N LEU A 303 -14.32 1.80 -8.33
CA LEU A 303 -15.72 2.08 -8.70
C LEU A 303 -16.33 1.00 -9.61
N SER A 304 -15.52 0.36 -10.45
CA SER A 304 -15.92 -0.76 -11.31
C SER A 304 -15.79 -2.14 -10.66
N THR A 305 -15.54 -2.20 -9.35
CA THR A 305 -15.40 -3.44 -8.59
C THR A 305 -16.65 -3.70 -7.72
N PRO A 306 -16.80 -4.90 -7.15
CA PRO A 306 -17.90 -5.18 -6.20
C PRO A 306 -17.95 -4.27 -4.97
N LEU A 307 -16.88 -3.53 -4.67
CA LEU A 307 -16.87 -2.56 -3.56
C LEU A 307 -18.02 -1.56 -3.67
N PHE A 308 -18.27 -1.01 -4.84
CA PHE A 308 -19.29 0.01 -5.09
C PHE A 308 -20.44 -0.48 -5.98
N ASN A 309 -20.69 -1.79 -5.97
CA ASN A 309 -21.89 -2.33 -6.60
C ASN A 309 -23.08 -2.03 -5.69
N PHE A 310 -23.82 -0.96 -6.01
CA PHE A 310 -25.08 -0.64 -5.35
C PHE A 310 -26.20 -1.27 -6.17
N GLU A 311 -27.07 -2.03 -5.51
CA GLU A 311 -28.32 -2.46 -6.11
C GLU A 311 -29.22 -1.22 -6.26
N ASP A 312 -29.63 -0.91 -7.50
CA ASP A 312 -30.57 0.18 -7.81
C ASP A 312 -32.00 -0.16 -7.34
#